data_5022928216b63b5fe8ff9bd232dde024
#
_entry.id   5022928216b63b5fe8ff9bd232dde024
#
_cell.length_a   1.000
_cell.length_b   1.000
_cell.length_c   1.000
_cell.angle_alpha   90.00
_cell.angle_beta   90.00
_cell.angle_gamma   90.00
#
_symmetry.space_group_name_H-M   'P 1'
#
loop_
_entity.id
_entity.type
_entity.pdbx_description
1 polymer ?
#
loop_
_entity_poly.entity_id
_entity_poly.type
_entity_poly.pdbx_seq_one_letter_code
_entity_poly.pdbx_strand_id
1 'polypeptide(L)'
;RAPRGRFQACTMRKDYNNGMTTNEERNWCVGVHLASFAGMLGLAFGSIIGPLIVWLIKRHESPLVDAHGKEALNFQISMSIWTLCCIPFFFLFGFGLILVIILMIIDLVNVVLAAIAANEGRFHAYPLRIQFLK
;
A
#
# COMPACT_ATOMS: atom_id res chain seq x y z
N ARG A 1 2.98 -26.01 -1.22
CA ARG A 1 2.49 -24.89 -2.06
C ARG A 1 3.44 -23.73 -1.88
N ALA A 2 4.18 -23.35 -2.92
CA ALA A 2 4.99 -22.15 -2.91
C ALA A 2 4.08 -20.92 -2.65
N PRO A 3 4.46 -19.97 -1.78
CA PRO A 3 3.66 -18.79 -1.53
C PRO A 3 3.48 -18.01 -2.83
N ARG A 4 2.24 -17.69 -3.18
CA ARG A 4 1.86 -17.00 -4.43
C ARG A 4 2.70 -15.74 -4.73
N GLY A 5 3.20 -15.06 -3.69
CA GLY A 5 4.06 -13.90 -3.83
C GLY A 5 5.42 -14.16 -4.46
N ARG A 6 6.00 -15.35 -4.26
CA ARG A 6 7.31 -15.70 -4.83
C ARG A 6 7.21 -16.03 -6.33
N PHE A 7 6.10 -16.60 -6.76
CA PHE A 7 5.86 -16.94 -8.16
C PHE A 7 5.57 -15.69 -9.00
N GLN A 8 4.79 -14.75 -8.46
CA GLN A 8 4.54 -13.46 -9.13
C GLN A 8 5.81 -12.61 -9.25
N ALA A 9 6.66 -12.57 -8.22
CA ALA A 9 7.93 -11.86 -8.29
C ALA A 9 8.88 -12.47 -9.32
N CYS A 10 8.84 -13.79 -9.53
CA CYS A 10 9.71 -14.49 -10.48
C CYS A 10 9.23 -14.33 -11.93
N THR A 11 7.92 -14.34 -12.19
CA THR A 11 7.33 -14.07 -13.51
C THR A 11 7.47 -12.61 -13.92
N MET A 12 7.28 -11.66 -12.99
CA MET A 12 7.46 -10.24 -13.25
C MET A 12 8.92 -9.87 -13.57
N ARG A 13 9.91 -10.61 -13.03
CA ARG A 13 11.32 -10.37 -13.32
C ARG A 13 11.71 -10.72 -14.76
N LYS A 14 10.96 -11.59 -15.44
CA LYS A 14 11.29 -12.07 -16.79
C LYS A 14 10.89 -11.12 -17.91
N ASP A 15 9.87 -10.28 -17.68
CA ASP A 15 9.37 -9.32 -18.69
C ASP A 15 10.00 -7.93 -18.57
N TYR A 16 11.03 -7.81 -17.75
CA TYR A 16 11.52 -6.57 -17.15
C TYR A 16 12.75 -5.92 -17.81
N ASN A 17 13.07 -6.14 -19.03
CA ASN A 17 14.30 -5.58 -19.64
C ASN A 17 14.16 -4.18 -20.30
N ASN A 18 13.16 -3.35 -19.93
CA ASN A 18 12.89 -2.13 -20.70
C ASN A 18 12.68 -0.84 -19.88
N GLY A 19 13.53 -0.47 -18.94
CA GLY A 19 13.48 0.93 -18.60
C GLY A 19 14.03 1.44 -17.27
N MET A 20 13.89 0.74 -16.17
CA MET A 20 14.44 1.19 -14.89
C MET A 20 15.51 0.25 -14.35
N THR A 21 16.53 0.81 -13.66
CA THR A 21 17.49 -0.02 -12.92
C THR A 21 16.81 -0.64 -11.71
N THR A 22 17.28 -1.80 -11.26
CA THR A 22 16.72 -2.51 -10.08
C THR A 22 16.64 -1.62 -8.84
N ASN A 23 17.57 -0.69 -8.68
CA ASN A 23 17.58 0.23 -7.55
C ASN A 23 16.53 1.34 -7.69
N GLU A 24 16.34 1.88 -8.89
CA GLU A 24 15.29 2.88 -9.14
C GLU A 24 13.91 2.31 -8.91
N GLU A 25 13.64 1.08 -9.33
CA GLU A 25 12.38 0.41 -9.07
C GLU A 25 12.09 0.24 -7.60
N ARG A 26 13.06 -0.23 -6.84
CA ARG A 26 12.92 -0.36 -5.38
C ARG A 26 12.60 0.98 -4.75
N ASN A 27 13.31 2.04 -5.15
CA ASN A 27 13.06 3.39 -4.64
C ASN A 27 11.64 3.87 -4.93
N TRP A 28 11.12 3.60 -6.14
CA TRP A 28 9.73 3.93 -6.48
C TRP A 28 8.73 3.07 -5.72
N CYS A 29 8.98 1.76 -5.55
CA CYS A 29 8.13 0.89 -4.75
C CYS A 29 8.09 1.34 -3.28
N VAL A 30 9.23 1.70 -2.69
CA VAL A 30 9.30 2.31 -1.35
C VAL A 30 8.53 3.62 -1.32
N GLY A 31 8.73 4.48 -2.32
CA GLY A 31 8.04 5.76 -2.45
C GLY A 31 6.52 5.63 -2.48
N VAL A 32 5.98 4.64 -3.19
CA VAL A 32 4.54 4.36 -3.22
C VAL A 32 3.99 4.09 -1.81
N HIS A 33 4.66 3.27 -1.02
CA HIS A 33 4.22 2.98 0.34
C HIS A 33 4.39 4.18 1.27
N LEU A 34 5.54 4.86 1.21
CA LEU A 34 5.80 6.05 2.04
C LEU A 34 4.87 7.23 1.70
N ALA A 35 4.41 7.34 0.45
CA ALA A 35 3.44 8.35 0.05
C ALA A 35 2.10 8.23 0.80
N SER A 36 1.78 7.04 1.34
CA SER A 36 0.61 6.85 2.22
C SER A 36 0.69 7.68 3.49
N PHE A 37 1.90 8.01 3.99
CA PHE A 37 2.07 8.89 5.15
C PHE A 37 1.63 10.33 4.89
N ALA A 38 1.44 10.75 3.63
CA ALA A 38 0.89 12.08 3.33
C ALA A 38 -0.49 12.31 3.98
N GLY A 39 -1.25 11.24 4.22
CA GLY A 39 -2.50 11.30 4.96
C GLY A 39 -2.35 11.67 6.44
N MET A 40 -1.23 11.30 7.07
CA MET A 40 -0.94 11.64 8.47
C MET A 40 -0.65 13.14 8.65
N LEU A 41 -0.33 13.87 7.58
CA LEU A 41 -0.09 15.31 7.60
C LEU A 41 -1.39 16.13 7.57
N GLY A 42 -2.55 15.53 7.84
CA GLY A 42 -3.84 16.21 7.98
C GLY A 42 -4.63 16.40 6.70
N LEU A 43 -4.22 15.82 5.60
CA LEU A 43 -5.00 15.77 4.36
C LEU A 43 -5.98 14.59 4.42
N ALA A 44 -7.27 14.86 4.49
CA ALA A 44 -8.34 13.86 4.71
C ALA A 44 -8.31 12.65 3.75
N PHE A 45 -7.70 12.77 2.59
CA PHE A 45 -7.53 11.69 1.62
C PHE A 45 -6.07 11.51 1.17
N GLY A 46 -5.13 12.10 1.87
CA GLY A 46 -3.70 12.11 1.51
C GLY A 46 -3.09 10.71 1.46
N SER A 47 -3.56 9.80 2.31
CA SER A 47 -3.11 8.41 2.32
C SER A 47 -3.47 7.64 1.05
N ILE A 48 -4.54 8.03 0.35
CA ILE A 48 -4.94 7.46 -0.94
C ILE A 48 -4.29 8.25 -2.09
N ILE A 49 -4.32 9.57 -2.02
CA ILE A 49 -3.84 10.46 -3.10
C ILE A 49 -2.34 10.30 -3.29
N GLY A 50 -1.56 10.18 -2.20
CA GLY A 50 -0.11 9.99 -2.26
C GLY A 50 0.30 8.81 -3.13
N PRO A 51 -0.03 7.57 -2.75
CA PRO A 51 0.29 6.40 -3.56
C PRO A 51 -0.38 6.40 -4.93
N LEU A 52 -1.58 7.01 -5.07
CA LEU A 52 -2.25 7.14 -6.36
C LEU A 52 -1.43 7.97 -7.36
N ILE A 53 -0.90 9.13 -6.94
CA ILE A 53 -0.07 9.98 -7.79
C ILE A 53 1.20 9.24 -8.22
N VAL A 54 1.92 8.65 -7.27
CA VAL A 54 3.15 7.90 -7.57
C VAL A 54 2.86 6.75 -8.52
N TRP A 55 1.80 5.98 -8.27
CA TRP A 55 1.39 4.87 -9.11
C TRP A 55 1.02 5.33 -10.53
N LEU A 56 0.21 6.39 -10.69
CA LEU A 56 -0.19 6.89 -12.01
C LEU A 56 0.99 7.34 -12.85
N ILE A 57 2.00 7.96 -12.23
CA ILE A 57 3.19 8.45 -12.93
C ILE A 57 4.06 7.27 -13.40
N LYS A 58 4.21 6.22 -12.58
CA LYS A 58 5.23 5.19 -12.77
C LYS A 58 4.72 3.81 -13.16
N ARG A 59 3.40 3.57 -13.16
CA ARG A 59 2.80 2.24 -13.42
C ARG A 59 3.16 1.65 -14.78
N HIS A 60 3.42 2.49 -15.79
CA HIS A 60 3.75 2.04 -17.14
C HIS A 60 5.25 1.77 -17.35
N GLU A 61 6.09 2.22 -16.43
CA GLU A 61 7.55 2.08 -16.53
C GLU A 61 8.04 0.77 -15.89
N SER A 62 7.30 0.22 -14.92
CA SER A 62 7.67 -1.00 -14.22
C SER A 62 6.45 -1.79 -13.74
N PRO A 63 6.35 -3.08 -14.13
CA PRO A 63 5.34 -3.99 -13.59
C PRO A 63 5.43 -4.17 -12.07
N LEU A 64 6.63 -4.04 -11.51
CA LEU A 64 6.83 -4.12 -10.06
C LEU A 64 6.22 -2.91 -9.36
N VAL A 65 6.44 -1.70 -9.87
CA VAL A 65 5.82 -0.47 -9.34
C VAL A 65 4.31 -0.52 -9.52
N ASP A 66 3.81 -1.05 -10.63
CA ASP A 66 2.35 -1.24 -10.83
C ASP A 66 1.75 -2.16 -9.75
N ALA A 67 2.40 -3.29 -9.48
CA ALA A 67 1.94 -4.24 -8.47
C ALA A 67 1.96 -3.65 -7.05
N HIS A 68 3.05 -2.98 -6.66
CA HIS A 68 3.15 -2.32 -5.35
C HIS A 68 2.16 -1.16 -5.22
N GLY A 69 1.94 -0.39 -6.29
CA GLY A 69 0.98 0.70 -6.31
C GLY A 69 -0.46 0.23 -6.12
N LYS A 70 -0.87 -0.80 -6.84
CA LYS A 70 -2.20 -1.42 -6.67
C LYS A 70 -2.38 -1.98 -5.26
N GLU A 71 -1.36 -2.61 -4.72
CA GLU A 71 -1.39 -3.17 -3.37
C GLU A 71 -1.57 -2.07 -2.32
N ALA A 72 -0.77 -1.00 -2.39
CA ALA A 72 -0.87 0.14 -1.49
C ALA A 72 -2.24 0.82 -1.58
N LEU A 73 -2.76 1.04 -2.80
CA LEU A 73 -4.08 1.65 -3.01
C LEU A 73 -5.21 0.78 -2.46
N ASN A 74 -5.19 -0.53 -2.75
CA ASN A 74 -6.20 -1.46 -2.23
C ASN A 74 -6.22 -1.45 -0.70
N PHE A 75 -5.05 -1.40 -0.07
CA PHE A 75 -4.95 -1.34 1.38
C PHE A 75 -5.48 -0.01 1.93
N GLN A 76 -5.07 1.13 1.38
CA GLN A 76 -5.52 2.44 1.87
C GLN A 76 -7.03 2.67 1.67
N ILE A 77 -7.59 2.21 0.56
CA ILE A 77 -9.04 2.23 0.35
C ILE A 77 -9.74 1.35 1.40
N SER A 78 -9.22 0.14 1.64
CA SER A 78 -9.78 -0.76 2.65
C SER A 78 -9.73 -0.16 4.06
N MET A 79 -8.60 0.44 4.44
CA MET A 79 -8.44 1.11 5.74
C MET A 79 -9.39 2.30 5.88
N SER A 80 -9.62 3.06 4.80
CA SER A 80 -10.60 4.15 4.78
C SER A 80 -12.02 3.65 5.00
N ILE A 81 -12.40 2.52 4.37
CA ILE A 81 -13.71 1.89 4.58
C ILE A 81 -13.86 1.41 6.03
N TRP A 82 -12.84 0.73 6.57
CA TRP A 82 -12.87 0.27 7.96
C TRP A 82 -12.99 1.43 8.94
N THR A 83 -12.26 2.51 8.71
CA THR A 83 -12.35 3.73 9.53
C THR A 83 -13.74 4.35 9.44
N LEU A 84 -14.34 4.42 8.25
CA LEU A 84 -15.70 4.93 8.05
C LEU A 84 -16.73 4.08 8.81
N CYS A 85 -16.56 2.75 8.81
CA CYS A 85 -17.40 1.83 9.57
C CYS A 85 -17.29 2.04 11.10
N CYS A 86 -16.19 2.61 11.59
CA CYS A 86 -16.02 2.91 13.01
C CYS A 86 -16.77 4.18 13.46
N ILE A 87 -17.20 5.07 12.52
CA ILE A 87 -17.88 6.32 12.86
C ILE A 87 -19.16 6.12 13.71
N PRO A 88 -20.09 5.22 13.35
CA PRO A 88 -21.28 5.01 14.18
C PRO A 88 -20.94 4.52 15.60
N PHE A 89 -19.86 3.76 15.77
CA PHE A 89 -19.41 3.29 17.08
C PHE A 89 -18.80 4.42 17.93
N PHE A 90 -18.36 5.50 17.31
CA PHE A 90 -17.90 6.69 18.03
C PHE A 90 -19.05 7.34 18.81
N PHE A 91 -20.25 7.39 18.22
CA PHE A 91 -21.44 7.93 18.87
C PHE A 91 -22.06 6.97 19.89
N LEU A 92 -21.79 5.68 19.79
CA LEU A 92 -22.44 4.64 20.59
C LEU A 92 -21.66 4.28 21.86
N PHE A 93 -20.76 4.96 22.44
CA PHE A 93 -20.05 4.67 23.71
C PHE A 93 -18.58 5.10 23.73
N GLY A 94 -18.13 5.89 22.75
CA GLY A 94 -16.72 6.27 22.66
C GLY A 94 -15.74 5.15 22.19
N PHE A 95 -16.25 3.93 22.00
CA PHE A 95 -15.42 2.80 21.52
C PHE A 95 -14.85 3.02 20.11
N GLY A 96 -15.50 3.84 19.30
CA GLY A 96 -15.03 4.18 17.97
C GLY A 96 -13.63 4.79 17.95
N LEU A 97 -13.29 5.61 18.96
CA LEU A 97 -11.96 6.20 19.06
C LEU A 97 -10.87 5.13 19.26
N ILE A 98 -11.12 4.16 20.12
CA ILE A 98 -10.18 3.06 20.38
C ILE A 98 -9.99 2.24 19.10
N LEU A 99 -11.07 1.92 18.39
CA LEU A 99 -10.99 1.19 17.12
C LEU A 99 -10.20 1.96 16.05
N VAL A 100 -10.41 3.26 15.92
CA VAL A 100 -9.67 4.11 14.97
C VAL A 100 -8.17 4.13 15.33
N ILE A 101 -7.82 4.25 16.61
CA ILE A 101 -6.41 4.19 17.04
C ILE A 101 -5.78 2.85 16.69
N ILE A 102 -6.49 1.73 16.91
CA ILE A 102 -6.01 0.40 16.54
C ILE A 102 -5.80 0.32 15.01
N LEU A 103 -6.74 0.81 14.21
CA LEU A 103 -6.61 0.83 12.76
C LEU A 103 -5.43 1.69 12.30
N MET A 104 -5.20 2.85 12.92
CA MET A 104 -4.03 3.70 12.63
C MET A 104 -2.71 2.99 12.93
N ILE A 105 -2.63 2.23 14.02
CA ILE A 105 -1.43 1.45 14.35
C ILE A 105 -1.22 0.33 13.33
N ILE A 106 -2.28 -0.36 12.94
CA ILE A 106 -2.23 -1.41 11.91
C ILE A 106 -1.76 -0.82 10.58
N ASP A 107 -2.31 0.32 10.17
CA ASP A 107 -1.93 1.02 8.95
C ASP A 107 -0.43 1.39 8.98
N LEU A 108 0.00 2.08 10.03
CA LEU A 108 1.39 2.50 10.21
C LEU A 108 2.37 1.32 10.13
N VAL A 109 2.11 0.26 10.89
CA VAL A 109 2.97 -0.93 10.92
C VAL A 109 3.04 -1.58 9.53
N ASN A 110 1.90 -1.76 8.88
CA ASN A 110 1.87 -2.41 7.57
C ASN A 110 2.52 -1.58 6.46
N VAL A 111 2.36 -0.25 6.46
CA VAL A 111 3.03 0.64 5.51
C VAL A 111 4.55 0.57 5.68
N VAL A 112 5.04 0.55 6.93
CA VAL A 112 6.48 0.41 7.20
C VAL A 112 6.99 -0.95 6.74
N LEU A 113 6.28 -2.04 7.06
CA LEU A 113 6.67 -3.39 6.63
C LEU A 113 6.68 -3.52 5.11
N ALA A 114 5.70 -2.93 4.42
CA ALA A 114 5.64 -2.91 2.97
C ALA A 114 6.80 -2.11 2.35
N ALA A 115 7.15 -0.96 2.92
CA ALA A 115 8.29 -0.17 2.48
C ALA A 115 9.62 -0.92 2.67
N ILE A 116 9.81 -1.60 3.80
CA ILE A 116 10.99 -2.44 4.05
C ILE A 116 11.05 -3.59 3.05
N ALA A 117 9.95 -4.31 2.85
CA ALA A 117 9.87 -5.42 1.91
C ALA A 117 10.17 -4.95 0.47
N ALA A 118 9.63 -3.78 0.07
CA ALA A 118 9.90 -3.19 -1.24
C ALA A 118 11.39 -2.85 -1.41
N ASN A 119 12.03 -2.30 -0.38
CA ASN A 119 13.47 -2.01 -0.40
C ASN A 119 14.33 -3.27 -0.53
N GLU A 120 13.86 -4.40 0.01
CA GLU A 120 14.52 -5.71 -0.14
C GLU A 120 14.14 -6.43 -1.46
N GLY A 121 13.34 -5.80 -2.31
CA GLY A 121 12.84 -6.39 -3.56
C GLY A 121 11.82 -7.51 -3.34
N ARG A 122 11.17 -7.55 -2.19
CA ARG A 122 10.10 -8.50 -1.85
C ARG A 122 8.74 -7.83 -1.95
N PHE A 123 7.73 -8.60 -2.33
CA PHE A 123 6.34 -8.16 -2.33
C PHE A 123 5.70 -8.40 -0.97
N HIS A 124 5.09 -7.38 -0.38
CA HIS A 124 4.33 -7.46 0.86
C HIS A 124 2.84 -7.42 0.56
N ALA A 125 2.13 -8.49 0.93
CA ALA A 125 0.68 -8.55 0.83
C ALA A 125 0.05 -8.08 2.14
N TYR A 126 -0.77 -7.07 2.08
CA TYR A 126 -1.44 -6.50 3.26
C TYR A 126 -2.54 -7.43 3.79
N PRO A 127 -2.65 -7.62 5.12
CA PRO A 127 -3.57 -8.60 5.71
C PRO A 127 -5.05 -8.22 5.59
N LEU A 128 -5.41 -6.96 5.71
CA LEU A 128 -6.81 -6.49 5.76
C LEU A 128 -7.29 -5.84 4.46
N ARG A 129 -6.59 -6.08 3.37
CA ARG A 129 -6.96 -5.47 2.09
C ARG A 129 -8.18 -6.12 1.44
N ILE A 130 -9.01 -5.29 0.85
CA ILE A 130 -10.02 -5.69 -0.12
C ILE A 130 -9.46 -5.38 -1.51
N GLN A 131 -9.49 -6.33 -2.41
CA GLN A 131 -8.89 -6.17 -3.73
C GLN A 131 -9.86 -5.46 -4.68
N PHE A 132 -9.71 -4.16 -4.84
CA PHE A 132 -10.47 -3.33 -5.79
C PHE A 132 -9.75 -3.24 -7.14
N LEU A 133 -8.44 -3.04 -7.12
CA LEU A 133 -7.58 -2.97 -8.31
C LEU A 133 -6.92 -4.34 -8.54
N LYS A 134 -7.08 -4.88 -9.72
CA LYS A 134 -6.49 -6.16 -10.15
C LYS A 134 -5.26 -5.95 -11.02
#